data_ebe9a0cc427f3c034f02f27ca7ad4146
#
_entry.id   ebe9a0cc427f3c034f02f27ca7ad4146
#
_cell.length_a   1.000
_cell.length_b   1.000
_cell.length_c   1.000
_cell.angle_alpha   90.00
_cell.angle_beta   90.00
_cell.angle_gamma   90.00
#
_symmetry.space_group_name_H-M   'P 1'
#
loop_
_entity.id
_entity.type
_entity.pdbx_description
1 polymer ?
#
loop_
_entity_poly.entity_id
_entity_poly.type
_entity_poly.pdbx_seq_one_letter_code
_entity_poly.pdbx_strand_id
1 'polypeptide(L)'
;MLNLDALSQLKSLKQDIHESIPRHEGKVRATGGRYGFVNTDDNQQFFLSPDEMDKVLSGDVIAFRVEETKEGKSQAIIEKLISTAQDEFVGQYIVKGKGHFISPDHPTFNRWVFVPPAQRNSAKDGDLVACKISQHPYPHGKVQAQVLDVVGQASDRQIESSMMMRKWDIAGDFSEHCNNE
;
A
#
# COMPACT_ATOMS: atom_id res chain seq x y z
N MET A 1 -34.94 -8.25 -30.69
CA MET A 1 -33.76 -7.49 -31.20
C MET A 1 -33.53 -6.31 -30.27
N LEU A 2 -32.46 -6.33 -29.50
CA LEU A 2 -32.08 -5.20 -28.68
C LEU A 2 -31.64 -4.05 -29.62
N ASN A 3 -32.34 -2.94 -29.53
CA ASN A 3 -32.14 -1.80 -30.38
C ASN A 3 -30.79 -1.17 -30.05
N LEU A 4 -29.85 -1.08 -31.00
CA LEU A 4 -28.52 -0.48 -30.85
C LEU A 4 -28.59 0.95 -30.31
N ASP A 5 -29.67 1.67 -30.61
CA ASP A 5 -29.98 3.02 -30.13
C ASP A 5 -30.26 3.03 -28.59
N ALA A 6 -31.00 2.05 -28.09
CA ALA A 6 -31.28 1.92 -26.66
C ALA A 6 -30.02 1.58 -25.86
N LEU A 7 -29.10 0.80 -26.43
CA LEU A 7 -27.80 0.49 -25.81
C LEU A 7 -26.87 1.72 -25.77
N SER A 8 -26.87 2.55 -26.82
CA SER A 8 -26.09 3.79 -26.84
C SER A 8 -26.64 4.82 -25.85
N GLN A 9 -27.97 4.96 -25.76
CA GLN A 9 -28.63 5.83 -24.77
C GLN A 9 -28.40 5.36 -23.34
N LEU A 10 -28.42 4.04 -23.07
CA LEU A 10 -28.09 3.48 -21.76
C LEU A 10 -26.62 3.72 -21.39
N LYS A 11 -25.71 3.66 -22.35
CA LYS A 11 -24.29 3.97 -22.13
C LYS A 11 -24.08 5.45 -21.80
N SER A 12 -24.71 6.38 -22.55
CA SER A 12 -24.59 7.82 -22.29
C SER A 12 -25.24 8.19 -20.94
N LEU A 13 -26.42 7.68 -20.62
CA LEU A 13 -27.06 7.87 -19.32
C LEU A 13 -26.20 7.35 -18.16
N LYS A 14 -25.57 6.19 -18.35
CA LYS A 14 -24.65 5.62 -17.35
C LYS A 14 -23.40 6.47 -17.17
N GLN A 15 -22.92 7.07 -18.23
CA GLN A 15 -21.77 7.97 -18.23
C GLN A 15 -22.13 9.32 -17.58
N ASP A 16 -23.30 9.89 -17.89
CA ASP A 16 -23.80 11.14 -17.30
C ASP A 16 -24.05 10.98 -15.80
N ILE A 17 -24.61 9.84 -15.36
CA ILE A 17 -24.77 9.52 -13.93
C ILE A 17 -23.40 9.37 -13.25
N HIS A 18 -22.44 8.73 -13.92
CA HIS A 18 -21.09 8.53 -13.38
C HIS A 18 -20.32 9.85 -13.25
N GLU A 19 -20.55 10.81 -14.15
CA GLU A 19 -19.94 12.15 -14.11
C GLU A 19 -20.60 13.07 -13.09
N SER A 20 -21.87 12.84 -12.76
CA SER A 20 -22.63 13.63 -11.76
C SER A 20 -22.34 13.23 -10.29
N ILE A 21 -21.68 12.09 -10.05
CA ILE A 21 -21.34 11.65 -8.69
C ILE A 21 -20.15 12.51 -8.18
N PRO A 22 -20.31 13.18 -7.02
CA PRO A 22 -19.21 13.94 -6.42
C PRO A 22 -18.00 13.04 -6.17
N ARG A 23 -16.86 13.43 -6.71
CA ARG A 23 -15.56 12.79 -6.44
C ARG A 23 -14.88 13.50 -5.30
N HIS A 24 -14.38 12.73 -4.39
CA HIS A 24 -13.62 13.21 -3.24
C HIS A 24 -12.19 12.73 -3.37
N GLU A 25 -11.26 13.49 -2.84
CA GLU A 25 -9.87 13.09 -2.68
C GLU A 25 -9.56 12.96 -1.20
N GLY A 26 -8.71 12.00 -0.86
CA GLY A 26 -8.34 11.82 0.53
C GLY A 26 -7.20 10.84 0.72
N LYS A 27 -6.64 10.87 1.92
CA LYS A 27 -5.51 10.03 2.34
C LYS A 27 -6.00 8.78 3.03
N VAL A 28 -5.50 7.64 2.58
CA VAL A 28 -5.84 6.32 3.14
C VAL A 28 -5.16 6.13 4.49
N ARG A 29 -5.94 5.70 5.47
CA ARG A 29 -5.47 5.28 6.78
C ARG A 29 -5.89 3.83 7.03
N ALA A 30 -4.93 2.92 7.01
CA ALA A 30 -5.16 1.53 7.39
C ALA A 30 -5.38 1.43 8.91
N THR A 31 -6.21 0.47 9.30
CA THR A 31 -6.34 0.02 10.68
C THR A 31 -5.50 -1.23 10.89
N GLY A 32 -5.39 -1.72 12.12
CA GLY A 32 -4.76 -3.03 12.37
C GLY A 32 -5.57 -4.23 11.83
N GLY A 33 -6.76 -3.97 11.25
CA GLY A 33 -7.63 -4.95 10.61
C GLY A 33 -7.53 -4.94 9.08
N ARG A 34 -8.46 -5.64 8.42
CA ARG A 34 -8.51 -5.74 6.95
C ARG A 34 -9.21 -4.54 6.30
N TYR A 35 -9.74 -3.60 7.05
CA TYR A 35 -10.46 -2.42 6.60
C TYR A 35 -9.67 -1.15 6.95
N GLY A 36 -10.05 -0.04 6.35
CA GLY A 36 -9.45 1.26 6.61
C GLY A 36 -10.44 2.41 6.45
N PHE A 37 -9.89 3.60 6.42
CA PHE A 37 -10.63 4.83 6.24
C PHE A 37 -9.90 5.77 5.27
N VAL A 38 -10.64 6.60 4.58
CA VAL A 38 -10.10 7.72 3.82
C VAL A 38 -10.44 9.00 4.58
N ASN A 39 -9.42 9.79 4.85
CA ASN A 39 -9.58 11.11 5.45
C ASN A 39 -9.44 12.16 4.34
N THR A 40 -10.46 13.00 4.19
CA THR A 40 -10.44 14.16 3.29
C THR A 40 -9.84 15.37 3.99
N ASP A 41 -9.48 16.40 3.22
CA ASP A 41 -8.96 17.67 3.76
C ASP A 41 -9.99 18.39 4.65
N ASP A 42 -11.27 18.15 4.44
CA ASP A 42 -12.38 18.67 5.26
C ASP A 42 -12.58 17.91 6.59
N ASN A 43 -11.63 17.06 6.98
CA ASN A 43 -11.72 16.18 8.16
C ASN A 43 -12.90 15.18 8.14
N GLN A 44 -13.46 14.89 6.99
CA GLN A 44 -14.45 13.84 6.85
C GLN A 44 -13.74 12.49 6.73
N GLN A 45 -14.34 11.46 7.29
CA GLN A 45 -13.82 10.12 7.29
C GLN A 45 -14.80 9.16 6.64
N PHE A 46 -14.35 8.45 5.61
CA PHE A 46 -15.15 7.47 4.88
C PHE A 46 -14.58 6.06 5.05
N PHE A 47 -15.45 5.09 5.22
CA PHE A 47 -15.08 3.71 5.40
C PHE A 47 -14.57 3.09 4.10
N LEU A 48 -13.44 2.38 4.17
CA LEU A 48 -12.91 1.52 3.11
C LEU A 48 -13.11 0.07 3.49
N SER A 49 -13.86 -0.65 2.66
CA SER A 49 -14.06 -2.08 2.83
C SER A 49 -12.74 -2.86 2.65
N PRO A 50 -12.68 -4.12 3.12
CA PRO A 50 -11.50 -4.98 2.91
C PRO A 50 -11.08 -5.10 1.44
N ASP A 51 -12.04 -5.21 0.53
CA ASP A 51 -11.79 -5.36 -0.91
C ASP A 51 -11.17 -4.08 -1.51
N GLU A 52 -11.58 -2.90 -1.02
CA GLU A 52 -10.98 -1.63 -1.44
C GLU A 52 -9.61 -1.42 -0.77
N MET A 53 -9.45 -1.81 0.50
CA MET A 53 -8.16 -1.75 1.18
C MET A 53 -7.09 -2.66 0.56
N ASP A 54 -7.49 -3.78 -0.06
CA ASP A 54 -6.56 -4.65 -0.76
C ASP A 54 -5.92 -3.99 -2.00
N LYS A 55 -6.53 -2.92 -2.52
CA LYS A 55 -6.04 -2.17 -3.70
C LYS A 55 -5.08 -1.03 -3.35
N VAL A 56 -4.96 -0.64 -2.09
CA VAL A 56 -4.19 0.55 -1.67
C VAL A 56 -3.31 0.27 -0.46
N LEU A 57 -2.42 1.20 -0.17
CA LEU A 57 -1.55 1.19 0.99
C LEU A 57 -1.91 2.34 1.93
N SER A 58 -1.53 2.20 3.19
CA SER A 58 -1.70 3.30 4.16
C SER A 58 -0.84 4.48 3.76
N GLY A 59 -1.45 5.67 3.72
CA GLY A 59 -0.79 6.90 3.29
C GLY A 59 -1.01 7.28 1.83
N ASP A 60 -1.52 6.36 1.00
CA ASP A 60 -1.87 6.68 -0.39
C ASP A 60 -2.93 7.77 -0.46
N VAL A 61 -2.83 8.61 -1.48
CA VAL A 61 -3.87 9.59 -1.83
C VAL A 61 -4.67 9.03 -3.00
N ILE A 62 -5.97 8.99 -2.81
CA ILE A 62 -6.91 8.39 -3.76
C ILE A 62 -8.05 9.36 -4.12
N ALA A 63 -8.53 9.25 -5.33
CA ALA A 63 -9.83 9.76 -5.70
C ALA A 63 -10.88 8.66 -5.55
N PHE A 64 -11.98 8.96 -4.89
CA PHE A 64 -13.03 8.02 -4.57
C PHE A 64 -14.40 8.64 -4.69
N ARG A 65 -15.41 7.82 -4.85
CA ARG A 65 -16.82 8.19 -4.73
C ARG A 65 -17.42 7.55 -3.48
N VAL A 66 -18.47 8.14 -2.98
CA VAL A 66 -19.21 7.60 -1.83
C VAL A 66 -20.42 6.83 -2.35
N GLU A 67 -20.53 5.57 -1.94
CA GLU A 67 -21.71 4.75 -2.18
C GLU A 67 -22.37 4.37 -0.85
N GLU A 68 -23.69 4.35 -0.82
CA GLU A 68 -24.43 3.81 0.31
C GLU A 68 -24.56 2.29 0.16
N THR A 69 -24.18 1.57 1.19
CA THR A 69 -24.40 0.14 1.26
C THR A 69 -25.87 -0.17 1.50
N LYS A 70 -26.29 -1.40 1.22
CA LYS A 70 -27.65 -1.88 1.49
C LYS A 70 -28.10 -1.73 2.95
N GLU A 71 -27.15 -1.53 3.85
CA GLU A 71 -27.35 -1.32 5.28
C GLU A 71 -27.41 0.19 5.65
N GLY A 72 -27.40 1.09 4.67
CA GLY A 72 -27.43 2.55 4.89
C GLY A 72 -26.13 3.15 5.41
N LYS A 73 -24.99 2.43 5.25
CA LYS A 73 -23.67 2.94 5.62
C LYS A 73 -22.95 3.49 4.41
N SER A 74 -22.33 4.64 4.54
CA SER A 74 -21.50 5.24 3.48
C SER A 74 -20.15 4.54 3.40
N GLN A 75 -19.77 4.12 2.20
CA GLN A 75 -18.52 3.45 1.89
C GLN A 75 -17.80 4.18 0.76
N ALA A 76 -16.48 4.33 0.86
CA ALA A 76 -15.66 4.86 -0.22
C ALA A 76 -15.32 3.77 -1.24
N ILE A 77 -15.51 4.07 -2.51
CA ILE A 77 -15.13 3.22 -3.64
C ILE A 77 -14.02 3.93 -4.42
N ILE A 78 -12.88 3.28 -4.54
CA ILE A 78 -11.70 3.86 -5.17
C ILE A 78 -11.88 3.91 -6.69
N GLU A 79 -11.73 5.10 -7.26
CA GLU A 79 -11.76 5.29 -8.71
C GLU A 79 -10.37 5.48 -9.30
N LYS A 80 -9.47 6.12 -8.55
CA LYS A 80 -8.11 6.40 -9.04
C LYS A 80 -7.12 6.50 -7.88
N LEU A 81 -5.91 5.99 -8.09
CA LEU A 81 -4.75 6.29 -7.26
C LEU A 81 -4.12 7.59 -7.75
N ILE A 82 -3.97 8.59 -6.87
CA ILE A 82 -3.37 9.89 -7.19
C ILE A 82 -1.88 9.84 -6.90
N SER A 83 -1.51 9.44 -5.68
CA SER A 83 -0.13 9.29 -5.28
C SER A 83 0.04 8.20 -4.23
N THR A 84 1.22 7.62 -4.20
CA THR A 84 1.61 6.67 -3.15
C THR A 84 2.56 7.34 -2.17
N ALA A 85 2.40 7.06 -0.88
CA ALA A 85 3.25 7.61 0.16
C ALA A 85 4.41 6.67 0.52
N GLN A 86 4.35 5.40 0.14
CA GLN A 86 5.27 4.38 0.61
C GLN A 86 5.83 3.59 -0.56
N ASP A 87 7.04 3.98 -0.99
CA ASP A 87 7.80 3.26 -2.01
C ASP A 87 8.75 2.24 -1.41
N GLU A 88 9.32 2.52 -0.23
CA GLU A 88 10.33 1.69 0.41
C GLU A 88 9.89 1.28 1.82
N PHE A 89 10.26 0.08 2.21
CA PHE A 89 9.97 -0.46 3.54
C PHE A 89 11.00 -1.50 3.94
N VAL A 90 11.08 -1.79 5.24
CA VAL A 90 11.88 -2.86 5.79
C VAL A 90 10.97 -3.99 6.26
N GLY A 91 11.40 -5.23 6.08
CA GLY A 91 10.63 -6.38 6.52
C GLY A 91 11.45 -7.65 6.58
N GLN A 92 10.85 -8.70 7.13
CA GLN A 92 11.45 -10.01 7.20
C GLN A 92 11.15 -10.81 5.93
N TYR A 93 12.19 -11.35 5.32
CA TYR A 93 12.07 -12.24 4.17
C TYR A 93 11.59 -13.62 4.60
N ILE A 94 10.57 -14.13 3.94
CA ILE A 94 9.92 -15.40 4.28
C ILE A 94 9.82 -16.27 3.04
N VAL A 95 10.29 -17.52 3.16
CA VAL A 95 10.17 -18.54 2.12
C VAL A 95 9.10 -19.54 2.52
N LYS A 96 8.05 -19.67 1.71
CA LYS A 96 6.94 -20.60 1.93
C LYS A 96 6.72 -21.47 0.70
N GLY A 97 7.25 -22.69 0.73
CA GLY A 97 7.26 -23.58 -0.43
C GLY A 97 8.05 -23.00 -1.60
N LYS A 98 7.38 -22.73 -2.72
CA LYS A 98 7.98 -22.06 -3.89
C LYS A 98 7.78 -20.54 -3.90
N GLY A 99 6.99 -20.01 -2.98
CA GLY A 99 6.69 -18.59 -2.86
C GLY A 99 7.68 -17.88 -1.94
N HIS A 100 8.08 -16.69 -2.34
CA HIS A 100 8.94 -15.81 -1.56
C HIS A 100 8.18 -14.53 -1.25
N PHE A 101 8.20 -14.15 0.00
CA PHE A 101 7.39 -13.05 0.53
C PHE A 101 8.23 -12.19 1.48
N ILE A 102 7.76 -10.99 1.71
CA ILE A 102 8.27 -10.11 2.76
C ILE A 102 7.12 -9.82 3.71
N SER A 103 7.38 -10.00 5.00
CA SER A 103 6.50 -9.52 6.07
C SER A 103 6.98 -8.14 6.49
N PRO A 104 6.25 -7.06 6.11
CA PRO A 104 6.69 -5.71 6.46
C PRO A 104 6.70 -5.50 7.98
N ASP A 105 7.73 -4.82 8.48
CA ASP A 105 7.78 -4.34 9.85
C ASP A 105 7.14 -2.94 9.94
N HIS A 106 5.83 -2.88 9.71
CA HIS A 106 5.10 -1.63 9.75
C HIS A 106 3.70 -1.83 10.37
N PRO A 107 3.27 -1.00 11.32
CA PRO A 107 2.04 -1.20 12.07
C PRO A 107 0.77 -1.15 11.22
N THR A 108 0.80 -0.46 10.09
CA THR A 108 -0.35 -0.29 9.19
C THR A 108 -0.21 -1.01 7.86
N PHE A 109 0.89 -1.74 7.65
CA PHE A 109 1.14 -2.54 6.46
C PHE A 109 1.45 -3.98 6.88
N ASN A 110 0.43 -4.75 7.22
CA ASN A 110 0.52 -6.07 7.84
C ASN A 110 0.26 -7.24 6.89
N ARG A 111 0.25 -7.00 5.58
CA ARG A 111 0.10 -8.08 4.59
C ARG A 111 1.43 -8.47 3.97
N TRP A 112 1.57 -9.75 3.65
CA TRP A 112 2.75 -10.24 2.97
C TRP A 112 2.84 -9.73 1.55
N VAL A 113 4.03 -9.31 1.15
CA VAL A 113 4.35 -8.80 -0.19
C VAL A 113 5.10 -9.87 -0.96
N PHE A 114 4.62 -10.20 -2.15
CA PHE A 114 5.26 -11.19 -3.00
C PHE A 114 6.54 -10.63 -3.63
N VAL A 115 7.60 -11.48 -3.69
CA VAL A 115 8.88 -11.15 -4.34
C VAL A 115 9.10 -12.04 -5.56
N PRO A 116 9.08 -11.47 -6.76
CA PRO A 116 9.38 -12.21 -7.98
C PRO A 116 10.80 -12.79 -7.98
N PRO A 117 11.04 -13.91 -8.68
CA PRO A 117 12.36 -14.57 -8.70
C PRO A 117 13.53 -13.67 -9.08
N ALA A 118 13.31 -12.75 -10.01
CA ALA A 118 14.34 -11.83 -10.50
C ALA A 118 14.67 -10.68 -9.51
N GLN A 119 13.86 -10.51 -8.45
CA GLN A 119 13.93 -9.36 -7.53
C GLN A 119 14.31 -9.76 -6.09
N ARG A 120 14.85 -10.95 -5.90
CA ARG A 120 15.14 -11.54 -4.57
C ARG A 120 16.48 -11.13 -3.98
N ASN A 121 17.41 -10.62 -4.78
CA ASN A 121 18.76 -10.16 -4.38
C ASN A 121 19.48 -11.11 -3.40
N SER A 122 19.40 -12.42 -3.66
CA SER A 122 20.02 -13.47 -2.82
C SER A 122 19.57 -13.54 -1.36
N ALA A 123 18.46 -12.89 -1.01
CA ALA A 123 17.88 -12.94 0.33
C ALA A 123 17.44 -14.36 0.71
N LYS A 124 17.67 -14.73 1.97
CA LYS A 124 17.35 -16.04 2.55
C LYS A 124 16.20 -15.91 3.53
N ASP A 125 15.57 -17.05 3.81
CA ASP A 125 14.51 -17.12 4.82
C ASP A 125 14.99 -16.61 6.18
N GLY A 126 14.26 -15.70 6.76
CA GLY A 126 14.59 -15.06 8.04
C GLY A 126 15.44 -13.79 7.96
N ASP A 127 15.95 -13.44 6.77
CA ASP A 127 16.73 -12.21 6.60
C ASP A 127 15.85 -10.97 6.77
N LEU A 128 16.43 -9.93 7.36
CA LEU A 128 15.87 -8.58 7.31
C LEU A 128 16.32 -7.88 6.04
N VAL A 129 15.39 -7.40 5.27
CA VAL A 129 15.62 -6.83 3.95
C VAL A 129 15.01 -5.44 3.82
N ALA A 130 15.76 -4.55 3.18
CA ALA A 130 15.23 -3.28 2.68
C ALA A 130 14.65 -3.50 1.28
N CYS A 131 13.44 -3.06 1.07
CA CYS A 131 12.65 -3.37 -0.12
C CYS A 131 12.00 -2.13 -0.69
N LYS A 132 11.77 -2.19 -2.01
CA LYS A 132 11.00 -1.19 -2.73
C LYS A 132 9.79 -1.86 -3.37
N ILE A 133 8.65 -1.17 -3.36
CA ILE A 133 7.45 -1.62 -4.07
C ILE A 133 7.72 -1.55 -5.56
N SER A 134 7.76 -2.71 -6.22
CA SER A 134 7.96 -2.81 -7.67
C SER A 134 6.63 -2.82 -8.43
N GLN A 135 5.55 -3.23 -7.77
CA GLN A 135 4.20 -3.17 -8.30
C GLN A 135 3.22 -2.77 -7.20
N HIS A 136 2.58 -1.62 -7.40
CA HIS A 136 1.53 -1.14 -6.52
C HIS A 136 0.29 -2.06 -6.60
N PRO A 137 -0.44 -2.28 -5.49
CA PRO A 137 -1.62 -3.15 -5.51
C PRO A 137 -2.78 -2.63 -6.37
N TYR A 138 -2.88 -1.32 -6.60
CA TYR A 138 -3.90 -0.76 -7.46
C TYR A 138 -3.68 -1.14 -8.93
N PRO A 139 -4.74 -1.51 -9.69
CA PRO A 139 -6.14 -1.68 -9.30
C PRO A 139 -6.52 -3.11 -8.86
N HIS A 140 -5.60 -4.07 -8.91
CA HIS A 140 -5.92 -5.51 -8.83
C HIS A 140 -5.66 -6.16 -7.45
N GLY A 141 -5.21 -5.41 -6.46
CA GLY A 141 -4.92 -5.91 -5.13
C GLY A 141 -3.62 -6.74 -5.00
N LYS A 142 -2.79 -6.81 -6.05
CA LYS A 142 -1.52 -7.56 -6.05
C LYS A 142 -0.35 -6.64 -5.85
N VAL A 143 0.28 -6.71 -4.69
CA VAL A 143 1.50 -5.97 -4.39
C VAL A 143 2.73 -6.84 -4.61
N GLN A 144 3.77 -6.29 -5.23
CA GLN A 144 5.07 -6.93 -5.38
C GLN A 144 6.17 -5.98 -4.90
N ALA A 145 7.24 -6.57 -4.37
CA ALA A 145 8.41 -5.81 -3.96
C ALA A 145 9.69 -6.38 -4.54
N GLN A 146 10.67 -5.52 -4.64
CA GLN A 146 12.05 -5.84 -4.97
C GLN A 146 12.90 -5.69 -3.72
N VAL A 147 13.75 -6.67 -3.44
CA VAL A 147 14.77 -6.56 -2.40
C VAL A 147 15.90 -5.67 -2.91
N LEU A 148 16.12 -4.55 -2.24
CA LEU A 148 17.21 -3.62 -2.54
C LEU A 148 18.50 -4.09 -1.87
N ASP A 149 18.40 -4.44 -0.59
CA ASP A 149 19.56 -4.82 0.22
C ASP A 149 19.15 -5.79 1.34
N VAL A 150 20.07 -6.66 1.72
CA VAL A 150 19.94 -7.53 2.89
C VAL A 150 20.63 -6.85 4.07
N VAL A 151 19.80 -6.37 5.00
CA VAL A 151 20.29 -5.62 6.19
C VAL A 151 21.00 -6.53 7.18
N GLY A 152 20.59 -7.82 7.24
CA GLY A 152 21.20 -8.84 8.09
C GLY A 152 20.21 -9.89 8.57
N GLN A 153 20.61 -10.75 9.51
CA GLN A 153 19.71 -11.75 10.09
C GLN A 153 18.98 -11.18 11.31
N ALA A 154 17.70 -11.51 11.46
CA ALA A 154 16.83 -11.03 12.54
C ALA A 154 17.35 -11.38 13.97
N SER A 155 18.37 -12.24 14.08
CA SER A 155 18.99 -12.65 15.34
C SER A 155 20.13 -11.72 15.81
N ASP A 156 20.51 -10.73 15.02
CA ASP A 156 21.70 -9.91 15.27
C ASP A 156 21.33 -8.59 15.98
N ARG A 157 21.77 -8.40 17.23
CA ARG A 157 21.42 -7.23 18.06
C ARG A 157 21.83 -5.87 17.49
N GLN A 158 22.81 -5.84 16.57
CA GLN A 158 23.26 -4.60 15.92
C GLN A 158 22.28 -4.12 14.84
N ILE A 159 21.36 -4.97 14.40
CA ILE A 159 20.44 -4.70 13.30
C ILE A 159 19.29 -3.80 13.74
N GLU A 160 18.86 -3.86 15.01
CA GLU A 160 17.81 -2.98 15.53
C GLU A 160 18.16 -1.50 15.37
N SER A 161 19.43 -1.14 15.58
CA SER A 161 19.92 0.24 15.39
C SER A 161 19.91 0.66 13.91
N SER A 162 20.35 -0.22 13.01
CA SER A 162 20.36 0.04 11.55
C SER A 162 18.95 0.12 10.97
N MET A 163 18.02 -0.70 11.48
CA MET A 163 16.61 -0.63 11.10
C MET A 163 15.94 0.67 11.57
N MET A 164 16.21 1.09 12.79
CA MET A 164 15.68 2.37 13.30
C MET A 164 16.19 3.55 12.47
N MET A 165 17.46 3.57 12.08
CA MET A 165 18.00 4.63 11.23
C MET A 165 17.30 4.70 9.87
N ARG A 166 17.08 3.58 9.21
CA ARG A 166 16.37 3.53 7.91
C ARG A 166 14.86 3.79 8.02
N LYS A 167 14.24 3.32 9.10
CA LYS A 167 12.80 3.52 9.36
C LYS A 167 12.43 4.98 9.58
N TRP A 168 13.38 5.79 10.10
CA TRP A 168 13.17 7.20 10.41
C TRP A 168 13.88 8.15 9.45
N ASP A 169 14.47 7.63 8.36
CA ASP A 169 15.25 8.40 7.37
C ASP A 169 16.35 9.26 8.01
N ILE A 170 16.92 8.77 9.13
CA ILE A 170 18.03 9.41 9.82
C ILE A 170 19.30 9.06 9.05
N ALA A 171 19.87 10.03 8.36
CA ALA A 171 21.15 9.89 7.68
C ALA A 171 22.21 9.38 8.67
N GLY A 172 22.77 8.18 8.38
CA GLY A 172 23.75 7.51 9.24
C GLY A 172 25.16 8.11 9.21
N ASP A 173 25.34 9.29 8.65
CA ASP A 173 26.60 10.03 8.66
C ASP A 173 26.71 10.90 9.93
N PHE A 174 27.13 10.29 11.03
CA PHE A 174 27.83 11.06 12.04
C PHE A 174 29.13 11.53 11.41
N SER A 175 29.23 12.86 11.21
CA SER A 175 30.44 13.50 10.71
C SER A 175 31.65 13.00 11.49
N GLU A 176 32.77 12.77 10.80
CA GLU A 176 34.07 12.30 11.35
C GLU A 176 34.64 13.17 12.52
N HIS A 177 33.93 14.20 12.91
CA HIS A 177 34.35 15.11 14.01
C HIS A 177 34.06 14.56 15.41
N CYS A 178 33.32 13.47 15.59
CA CYS A 178 33.03 12.89 16.91
C CYS A 178 33.94 11.73 17.33
N ASN A 179 34.96 11.37 16.54
CA ASN A 179 35.84 10.25 16.85
C ASN A 179 37.21 10.66 17.39
N ASN A 180 37.43 11.93 17.76
CA ASN A 180 38.68 12.38 18.37
C ASN A 180 38.38 13.17 19.66
N GLU A 181 37.96 12.47 20.70
CA GLU A 181 38.24 12.81 22.12
C GLU A 181 38.32 11.54 22.96
#